data_e2efaca9dd4822eac544e41358a033e3
#
_entry.id   e2efaca9dd4822eac544e41358a033e3
#
_cell.length_a   1.000
_cell.length_b   1.000
_cell.length_c   1.000
_cell.angle_alpha   90.00
_cell.angle_beta   90.00
_cell.angle_gamma   90.00
#
_symmetry.space_group_name_H-M   'P 1'
#
loop_
_entity.id
_entity.type
_entity.pdbx_description
1 polymer ?
#
loop_
_entity_poly.entity_id
_entity_poly.type
_entity_poly.pdbx_seq_one_letter_code
_entity_poly.pdbx_strand_id
1 'polypeptide(L)'
;MAGSSGSLEAIGQIMALDHVQLAMPAGMEDVARGFYEGLLGLTEVQKPLNLAGRGGCWFERGEARIHLGIDPAFSPARKAHPAFLVDDLALLLLRLEASGVSITRDAPLAGYARCYVSDPFGNRIELMQRIG
;
A
#
# COMPACT_ATOMS: atom_id res chain seq x y z
N MET A 1 30.95 13.57 -20.75
CA MET A 1 30.44 13.46 -20.55
C MET A 1 29.90 13.08 -20.23
N ALA A 2 29.75 13.19 -20.49
CA ALA A 2 29.19 12.80 -20.27
C ALA A 2 28.40 12.80 -20.24
N GLY A 3 28.23 12.99 -20.27
CA GLY A 3 27.51 12.85 -20.28
C GLY A 3 26.68 12.97 -20.75
N SER A 4 26.60 13.18 -20.87
CA SER A 4 25.64 13.24 -21.39
C SER A 4 25.05 12.49 -21.92
N SER A 5 25.27 12.01 -21.84
CA SER A 5 24.73 11.25 -22.52
C SER A 5 23.38 10.90 -22.46
N GLY A 6 22.79 10.60 -21.46
CA GLY A 6 21.46 10.17 -21.38
C GLY A 6 20.46 11.07 -22.02
N SER A 7 20.70 12.34 -21.92
CA SER A 7 19.80 13.31 -22.52
C SER A 7 19.74 13.20 -24.04
N LEU A 8 20.77 12.63 -24.64
CA LEU A 8 20.81 12.49 -26.09
C LEU A 8 19.92 11.39 -26.57
N GLU A 9 19.68 10.42 -25.72
CA GLU A 9 18.82 9.31 -26.06
C GLU A 9 17.59 9.37 -25.21
N ALA A 10 16.65 10.15 -25.65
CA ALA A 10 15.37 10.26 -24.95
C ALA A 10 14.62 8.94 -25.06
N ILE A 11 14.90 8.01 -24.14
CA ILE A 11 14.35 6.66 -24.20
C ILE A 11 13.07 6.49 -23.40
N GLY A 12 12.61 7.54 -22.73
CA GLY A 12 11.47 7.43 -21.84
C GLY A 12 11.83 6.66 -20.57
N GLN A 13 12.26 7.37 -19.53
CA GLN A 13 12.71 6.75 -18.29
C GLN A 13 11.60 6.71 -17.25
N ILE A 14 11.59 5.63 -16.47
CA ILE A 14 10.72 5.55 -15.29
C ILE A 14 11.30 6.50 -14.25
N MET A 15 10.47 7.37 -13.69
CA MET A 15 10.91 8.40 -12.75
C MET A 15 10.56 8.09 -11.31
N ALA A 16 9.45 7.42 -11.07
CA ALA A 16 8.95 7.15 -9.73
C ALA A 16 7.84 6.13 -9.79
N LEU A 17 7.46 5.64 -8.63
CA LEU A 17 6.24 4.85 -8.47
C LEU A 17 5.09 5.80 -8.16
N ASP A 18 4.00 5.74 -8.92
CA ASP A 18 2.82 6.57 -8.67
C ASP A 18 1.92 5.94 -7.62
N HIS A 19 1.55 4.70 -7.81
CA HIS A 19 0.69 3.97 -6.88
C HIS A 19 0.93 2.47 -7.00
N VAL A 20 0.42 1.74 -6.02
CA VAL A 20 0.33 0.29 -6.07
C VAL A 20 -1.15 -0.08 -6.07
N GLN A 21 -1.55 -1.00 -6.92
CA GLN A 21 -2.90 -1.54 -6.89
C GLN A 21 -2.89 -2.94 -6.33
N LEU A 22 -3.74 -3.18 -5.34
CA LEU A 22 -4.01 -4.49 -4.79
C LEU A 22 -5.39 -4.94 -5.26
N ALA A 23 -5.61 -6.24 -5.28
CA ALA A 23 -6.91 -6.79 -5.62
C ALA A 23 -7.79 -6.93 -4.39
N MET A 24 -9.09 -6.95 -4.59
CA MET A 24 -10.08 -7.20 -3.55
C MET A 24 -11.28 -7.93 -4.14
N PRO A 25 -12.05 -8.65 -3.32
CA PRO A 25 -13.31 -9.24 -3.79
C PRO A 25 -14.38 -8.17 -3.98
N ALA A 26 -15.36 -8.47 -4.83
CA ALA A 26 -16.44 -7.53 -5.12
C ALA A 26 -17.33 -7.29 -3.90
N GLY A 27 -17.85 -6.07 -3.79
CA GLY A 27 -18.85 -5.73 -2.78
C GLY A 27 -18.32 -5.49 -1.38
N MET A 28 -17.02 -5.42 -1.19
CA MET A 28 -16.42 -5.27 0.14
C MET A 28 -15.68 -3.95 0.31
N GLU A 29 -16.11 -2.93 -0.40
CA GLU A 29 -15.47 -1.61 -0.33
C GLU A 29 -15.53 -1.02 1.07
N ASP A 30 -16.63 -1.23 1.81
CA ASP A 30 -16.74 -0.71 3.19
C ASP A 30 -15.71 -1.37 4.12
N VAL A 31 -15.43 -2.64 3.91
CA VAL A 31 -14.40 -3.35 4.67
C VAL A 31 -13.02 -2.76 4.34
N ALA A 32 -12.76 -2.47 3.06
CA ALA A 32 -11.52 -1.82 2.64
C ALA A 32 -11.37 -0.44 3.30
N ARG A 33 -12.43 0.36 3.35
CA ARG A 33 -12.43 1.67 3.99
C ARG A 33 -12.09 1.58 5.47
N GLY A 34 -12.67 0.62 6.17
CA GLY A 34 -12.39 0.41 7.59
C GLY A 34 -10.91 0.16 7.87
N PHE A 35 -10.24 -0.54 6.98
CA PHE A 35 -8.84 -0.85 7.16
C PHE A 35 -7.93 0.28 6.66
N TYR A 36 -8.04 0.66 5.40
CA TYR A 36 -7.10 1.60 4.80
C TYR A 36 -7.28 3.03 5.31
N GLU A 37 -8.52 3.45 5.53
CA GLU A 37 -8.79 4.77 6.09
C GLU A 37 -8.88 4.71 7.61
N GLY A 38 -9.66 3.78 8.15
CA GLY A 38 -9.90 3.70 9.58
C GLY A 38 -8.69 3.31 10.40
N LEU A 39 -7.91 2.33 9.96
CA LEU A 39 -6.76 1.83 10.71
C LEU A 39 -5.44 2.39 10.22
N LEU A 40 -5.20 2.42 8.90
CA LEU A 40 -3.95 2.91 8.36
C LEU A 40 -3.89 4.43 8.24
N GLY A 41 -5.01 5.12 8.34
CA GLY A 41 -5.04 6.57 8.32
C GLY A 41 -4.86 7.20 6.94
N LEU A 42 -5.04 6.43 5.88
CA LEU A 42 -5.07 7.00 4.53
C LEU A 42 -6.43 7.66 4.31
N THR A 43 -6.53 8.51 3.30
CA THR A 43 -7.78 9.18 2.96
C THR A 43 -8.30 8.64 1.64
N GLU A 44 -9.56 8.23 1.61
CA GLU A 44 -10.18 7.81 0.35
C GLU A 44 -10.30 9.00 -0.58
N VAL A 45 -9.93 8.81 -1.86
CA VAL A 45 -10.08 9.82 -2.89
C VAL A 45 -11.04 9.32 -3.95
N GLN A 46 -11.75 10.26 -4.57
CA GLN A 46 -12.71 9.93 -5.60
C GLN A 46 -12.01 9.49 -6.87
N LYS A 47 -12.47 8.37 -7.44
CA LYS A 47 -11.97 7.89 -8.72
C LYS A 47 -12.51 8.77 -9.85
N PRO A 48 -11.76 8.90 -10.97
CA PRO A 48 -12.30 9.56 -12.15
C PRO A 48 -13.65 8.95 -12.58
N LEU A 49 -14.55 9.79 -13.09
CA LEU A 49 -15.91 9.34 -13.44
C LEU A 49 -15.93 8.15 -14.38
N ASN A 50 -15.02 8.11 -15.35
CA ASN A 50 -14.98 7.02 -16.32
C ASN A 50 -14.49 5.70 -15.68
N LEU A 51 -13.93 5.72 -14.49
CA LEU A 51 -13.47 4.52 -13.77
C LEU A 51 -14.35 4.18 -12.58
N ALA A 52 -15.24 5.08 -12.17
CA ALA A 52 -16.02 4.93 -10.94
C ALA A 52 -16.88 3.66 -10.95
N GLY A 53 -17.40 3.27 -12.12
CA GLY A 53 -18.27 2.12 -12.24
C GLY A 53 -17.58 0.76 -12.08
N ARG A 54 -16.25 0.74 -12.04
CA ARG A 54 -15.49 -0.52 -11.89
C ARG A 54 -15.48 -1.05 -10.47
N GLY A 55 -15.95 -0.27 -9.49
CA GLY A 55 -15.84 -0.63 -8.08
C GLY A 55 -14.42 -0.46 -7.53
N GLY A 56 -14.21 -0.91 -6.30
CA GLY A 56 -12.96 -0.70 -5.61
C GLY A 56 -12.83 0.69 -5.02
N CYS A 57 -11.69 1.00 -4.45
CA CYS A 57 -11.44 2.26 -3.73
C CYS A 57 -10.00 2.69 -3.91
N TRP A 58 -9.77 4.00 -3.91
CA TRP A 58 -8.44 4.59 -3.94
C TRP A 58 -8.18 5.35 -2.65
N PHE A 59 -7.01 5.15 -2.06
CA PHE A 59 -6.62 5.79 -0.80
C PHE A 59 -5.26 6.44 -0.95
N GLU A 60 -5.08 7.62 -0.32
CA GLU A 60 -3.83 8.38 -0.40
C GLU A 60 -3.53 9.08 0.91
N ARG A 61 -2.25 9.27 1.17
CA ARG A 61 -1.75 10.22 2.16
C ARG A 61 -0.33 10.63 1.74
N GLY A 62 -0.16 11.91 1.38
CA GLY A 62 1.10 12.37 0.83
C GLY A 62 1.45 11.60 -0.43
N GLU A 63 2.61 10.99 -0.47
CA GLU A 63 3.05 10.19 -1.61
C GLU A 63 2.63 8.72 -1.53
N ALA A 64 2.04 8.31 -0.43
CA ALA A 64 1.54 6.94 -0.29
C ALA A 64 0.18 6.85 -1.00
N ARG A 65 0.12 6.04 -2.06
CA ARG A 65 -1.11 5.84 -2.84
C ARG A 65 -1.33 4.35 -3.02
N ILE A 66 -2.49 3.88 -2.60
CA ILE A 66 -2.90 2.49 -2.74
C ILE A 66 -4.28 2.44 -3.38
N HIS A 67 -4.40 1.64 -4.43
CA HIS A 67 -5.68 1.43 -5.12
C HIS A 67 -6.12 -0.01 -4.85
N LEU A 68 -7.40 -0.19 -4.58
CA LEU A 68 -8.01 -1.51 -4.47
C LEU A 68 -8.88 -1.72 -5.70
N GLY A 69 -8.56 -2.74 -6.49
CA GLY A 69 -9.32 -3.09 -7.68
C GLY A 69 -10.03 -4.42 -7.50
N ILE A 70 -11.27 -4.51 -7.97
CA ILE A 70 -12.05 -5.73 -7.87
C ILE A 70 -11.52 -6.78 -8.84
N ASP A 71 -11.26 -7.96 -8.32
CA ASP A 71 -10.92 -9.14 -9.10
C ASP A 71 -11.96 -10.22 -8.81
N PRO A 72 -12.80 -10.59 -9.79
CA PRO A 72 -13.83 -11.61 -9.57
C PRO A 72 -13.25 -12.97 -9.17
N ALA A 73 -12.00 -13.24 -9.55
CA ALA A 73 -11.29 -14.46 -9.18
C ALA A 73 -10.24 -14.15 -8.10
N PHE A 74 -10.58 -13.31 -7.14
CA PHE A 74 -9.64 -12.80 -6.16
C PHE A 74 -8.92 -13.92 -5.40
N SER A 75 -7.61 -13.77 -5.30
CA SER A 75 -6.75 -14.54 -4.43
C SER A 75 -5.58 -13.63 -4.04
N PRO A 76 -5.28 -13.49 -2.75
CA PRO A 76 -4.18 -12.61 -2.33
C PRO A 76 -2.83 -13.15 -2.79
N ALA A 77 -1.92 -12.26 -3.15
CA ALA A 77 -0.56 -12.63 -3.47
C ALA A 77 0.13 -13.15 -2.22
N ARG A 78 0.92 -14.20 -2.38
CA ARG A 78 1.62 -14.84 -1.26
C ARG A 78 2.94 -14.16 -0.94
N LYS A 79 3.55 -13.52 -1.91
CA LYS A 79 4.88 -12.92 -1.78
C LYS A 79 4.87 -11.43 -2.08
N ALA A 80 4.23 -11.03 -3.17
CA ALA A 80 4.19 -9.63 -3.57
C ALA A 80 3.46 -8.79 -2.53
N HIS A 81 4.02 -7.61 -2.20
CA HIS A 81 3.44 -6.74 -1.19
C HIS A 81 3.97 -5.32 -1.36
N PRO A 82 3.17 -4.31 -1.02
CA PRO A 82 3.69 -2.95 -0.87
C PRO A 82 4.36 -2.78 0.48
N ALA A 83 5.29 -1.83 0.58
CA ALA A 83 5.89 -1.44 1.84
C ALA A 83 5.63 0.06 2.05
N PHE A 84 5.03 0.39 3.20
CA PHE A 84 4.77 1.77 3.58
C PHE A 84 5.77 2.23 4.62
N LEU A 85 6.28 3.45 4.45
CA LEU A 85 7.05 4.11 5.49
C LEU A 85 6.08 4.74 6.50
N VAL A 86 6.34 4.53 7.77
CA VAL A 86 5.51 5.00 8.88
C VAL A 86 6.37 5.85 9.80
N ASP A 87 5.82 6.93 10.31
CA ASP A 87 6.56 7.82 11.20
C ASP A 87 6.71 7.24 12.62
N ASP A 88 5.71 6.53 13.11
CA ASP A 88 5.73 5.89 14.43
C ASP A 88 5.09 4.51 14.33
N LEU A 89 5.91 3.51 14.08
CA LEU A 89 5.43 2.15 13.87
C LEU A 89 4.80 1.56 15.13
N ALA A 90 5.40 1.78 16.29
CA ALA A 90 4.88 1.24 17.54
C ALA A 90 3.47 1.73 17.81
N LEU A 91 3.20 3.01 17.56
CA LEU A 91 1.88 3.60 17.76
C LEU A 91 0.85 3.01 16.79
N LEU A 92 1.23 2.85 15.52
CA LEU A 92 0.35 2.22 14.53
C LEU A 92 0.04 0.77 14.91
N LEU A 93 1.03 0.02 15.36
CA LEU A 93 0.83 -1.38 15.74
C LEU A 93 -0.11 -1.54 16.93
N LEU A 94 -0.09 -0.62 17.89
CA LEU A 94 -1.06 -0.64 19.00
C LEU A 94 -2.48 -0.56 18.45
N ARG A 95 -2.71 0.34 17.49
CA ARG A 95 -4.05 0.51 16.91
C ARG A 95 -4.48 -0.72 16.11
N LEU A 96 -3.57 -1.30 15.35
CA LEU A 96 -3.85 -2.50 14.56
C LEU A 96 -4.14 -3.70 15.47
N GLU A 97 -3.32 -3.92 16.50
CA GLU A 97 -3.52 -5.02 17.43
C GLU A 97 -4.84 -4.89 18.20
N ALA A 98 -5.20 -3.67 18.59
CA ALA A 98 -6.47 -3.42 19.27
C ALA A 98 -7.67 -3.77 18.39
N SER A 99 -7.50 -3.78 17.08
CA SER A 99 -8.54 -4.14 16.12
C SER A 99 -8.44 -5.59 15.65
N GLY A 100 -7.58 -6.39 16.26
CA GLY A 100 -7.46 -7.81 15.96
C GLY A 100 -6.57 -8.13 14.75
N VAL A 101 -5.81 -7.17 14.25
CA VAL A 101 -4.90 -7.41 13.14
C VAL A 101 -3.66 -8.14 13.63
N SER A 102 -3.33 -9.27 13.02
CA SER A 102 -2.14 -10.05 13.36
C SER A 102 -0.90 -9.40 12.76
N ILE A 103 0.18 -9.38 13.56
CA ILE A 103 1.45 -8.81 13.15
C ILE A 103 2.46 -9.95 13.03
N THR A 104 3.16 -9.99 11.89
CA THR A 104 4.20 -10.99 11.63
C THR A 104 5.54 -10.28 11.56
N ARG A 105 6.50 -10.77 12.34
CA ARG A 105 7.88 -10.29 12.29
C ARG A 105 8.67 -11.12 11.29
N ASP A 106 9.73 -10.53 10.76
CA ASP A 106 10.65 -11.19 9.85
C ASP A 106 12.07 -10.82 10.27
N ALA A 107 13.05 -11.32 9.50
CA ALA A 107 14.45 -11.02 9.77
C ALA A 107 14.68 -9.51 9.83
N PRO A 108 15.57 -9.04 10.71
CA PRO A 108 15.86 -7.61 10.80
C PRO A 108 16.36 -7.04 9.48
N LEU A 109 15.99 -5.80 9.22
CA LEU A 109 16.50 -5.03 8.09
C LEU A 109 17.25 -3.83 8.64
N ALA A 110 18.54 -3.73 8.33
CA ALA A 110 19.40 -2.66 8.84
C ALA A 110 18.79 -1.30 8.51
N GLY A 111 18.74 -0.43 9.50
CA GLY A 111 18.20 0.93 9.35
C GLY A 111 16.69 1.05 9.48
N TYR A 112 15.99 -0.05 9.74
CA TYR A 112 14.54 -0.04 9.83
C TYR A 112 14.01 -0.89 10.97
N ALA A 113 12.91 -0.44 11.57
CA ALA A 113 11.99 -1.31 12.28
C ALA A 113 10.90 -1.68 11.28
N ARG A 114 10.54 -2.95 11.17
CA ARG A 114 9.54 -3.38 10.20
C ARG A 114 8.77 -4.60 10.65
N CYS A 115 7.59 -4.76 10.07
CA CYS A 115 6.76 -5.94 10.25
C CYS A 115 5.82 -6.11 9.08
N TYR A 116 5.11 -7.22 9.05
CA TYR A 116 4.06 -7.48 8.06
C TYR A 116 2.72 -7.56 8.75
N VAL A 117 1.69 -7.08 8.07
CA VAL A 117 0.29 -7.28 8.43
C VAL A 117 -0.45 -7.74 7.18
N SER A 118 -1.66 -8.27 7.37
CA SER A 118 -2.56 -8.57 6.26
C SER A 118 -3.73 -7.61 6.29
N ASP A 119 -4.16 -7.17 5.10
CA ASP A 119 -5.41 -6.42 5.02
C ASP A 119 -6.59 -7.39 5.22
N PRO A 120 -7.84 -6.90 5.25
CA PRO A 120 -9.00 -7.76 5.50
C PRO A 120 -9.19 -8.88 4.47
N PHE A 121 -8.56 -8.76 3.31
CA PHE A 121 -8.69 -9.73 2.21
C PHE A 121 -7.51 -10.70 2.15
N GLY A 122 -6.52 -10.52 3.02
CA GLY A 122 -5.32 -11.35 3.03
C GLY A 122 -4.16 -10.77 2.22
N ASN A 123 -4.29 -9.58 1.66
CA ASN A 123 -3.17 -8.93 0.98
C ASN A 123 -2.07 -8.59 2.00
N ARG A 124 -0.84 -8.94 1.64
CA ARG A 124 0.31 -8.73 2.52
C ARG A 124 0.78 -7.28 2.42
N ILE A 125 1.07 -6.67 3.56
CA ILE A 125 1.54 -5.29 3.65
C ILE A 125 2.72 -5.25 4.60
N GLU A 126 3.80 -4.60 4.16
CA GLU A 126 4.94 -4.33 5.03
C GLU A 126 4.83 -2.91 5.57
N LEU A 127 5.09 -2.75 6.87
CA LEU A 127 5.11 -1.46 7.54
C LEU A 127 6.52 -1.23 8.07
N MET A 128 7.12 -0.09 7.75
CA MET A 128 8.53 0.19 8.02
C MET A 128 8.69 1.58 8.62
N GLN A 129 9.58 1.68 9.60
CA GLN A 129 10.01 2.97 10.14
C GLN A 129 11.53 3.05 10.06
N ARG A 130 12.04 4.17 9.59
CA ARG A 130 13.49 4.42 9.59
C ARG A 130 13.96 4.63 11.03
N ILE A 131 15.06 3.98 11.40
CA ILE A 131 15.67 4.10 12.71
C ILE A 131 17.14 4.50 12.57
N GLY A 132 17.60 5.35 13.43
CA GLY A 132 18.98 5.84 13.43
C GLY A 132 19.18 7.04 12.55
#